data_4c7b021f69d8ef38f13582fc20e815be
#
_entry.id   4c7b021f69d8ef38f13582fc20e815be
#
_cell.length_a   1.000
_cell.length_b   1.000
_cell.length_c   1.000
_cell.angle_alpha   90.00
_cell.angle_beta   90.00
_cell.angle_gamma   90.00
#
_symmetry.space_group_name_H-M   'P 1'
#
loop_
_entity.id
_entity.type
_entity.pdbx_description
1 polymer ?
#
loop_
_entity_poly.entity_id
_entity_poly.type
_entity_poly.pdbx_seq_one_letter_code
_entity_poly.pdbx_strand_id
1 'polypeptide(L)'
;MDLTYTWEFLKFNVYNSANSLDKVVYSIDWCLTGTDNQGHGAQVYGTSYFDTPDPLTFTPFEQLTHPQVEGWVTAALGNILDDYKSIIQTQIQNQIEPTTSSLGQPW
;
A
#
# COMPACT_ATOMS: atom_id res chain seq x y z
N MET A 1 19.35 -2.07 7.71
CA MET A 1 18.21 -3.02 7.88
C MET A 1 17.63 -3.34 6.52
N ASP A 2 17.67 -4.59 6.13
CA ASP A 2 17.13 -5.02 4.85
C ASP A 2 15.72 -5.54 5.04
N LEU A 3 14.76 -4.84 4.44
CA LEU A 3 13.35 -5.19 4.53
C LEU A 3 12.83 -5.66 3.19
N THR A 4 11.92 -6.63 3.24
CA THR A 4 11.14 -7.04 2.08
C THR A 4 9.77 -6.36 2.17
N TYR A 5 9.37 -5.69 1.09
CA TYR A 5 8.08 -5.00 1.03
C TYR A 5 7.14 -5.75 0.11
N THR A 6 5.90 -5.89 0.56
CA THR A 6 4.85 -6.58 -0.19
C THR A 6 3.61 -5.70 -0.23
N TRP A 7 3.03 -5.55 -1.41
CA TRP A 7 1.78 -4.84 -1.61
C TRP A 7 0.61 -5.80 -1.59
N GLU A 8 -0.46 -5.40 -0.94
CA GLU A 8 -1.74 -6.09 -0.99
C GLU A 8 -2.81 -5.07 -1.35
N PHE A 9 -3.59 -5.36 -2.38
CA PHE A 9 -4.64 -4.47 -2.85
C PHE A 9 -5.98 -5.04 -2.38
N LEU A 10 -6.53 -4.39 -1.35
CA LEU A 10 -7.65 -4.94 -0.58
C LEU A 10 -8.98 -4.72 -1.28
N LYS A 11 -9.13 -3.57 -1.97
CA LYS A 11 -10.39 -3.20 -2.57
C LYS A 11 -10.16 -2.23 -3.71
N PHE A 12 -10.84 -2.50 -4.82
CA PHE A 12 -10.87 -1.61 -5.98
C PHE A 12 -12.25 -0.95 -6.01
N ASN A 13 -12.27 0.38 -5.95
CA ASN A 13 -13.50 1.14 -6.07
C ASN A 13 -13.62 1.62 -7.52
N VAL A 14 -14.72 1.29 -8.15
CA VAL A 14 -14.90 1.54 -9.58
C VAL A 14 -16.17 2.33 -9.84
N TYR A 15 -16.13 3.16 -10.91
CA TYR A 15 -17.34 3.61 -11.54
C TYR A 15 -17.83 2.50 -12.45
N ASN A 16 -19.10 2.14 -12.35
CA ASN A 16 -19.66 1.09 -13.23
C ASN A 16 -19.59 1.49 -14.70
N SER A 17 -19.70 2.79 -14.97
CA SER A 17 -19.52 3.33 -16.30
C SER A 17 -19.03 4.78 -16.20
N ALA A 18 -17.97 5.10 -16.95
CA ALA A 18 -17.44 6.47 -17.07
C ALA A 18 -16.81 6.63 -18.45
N ASN A 19 -17.17 7.71 -19.17
CA ASN A 19 -16.65 7.99 -20.52
C ASN A 19 -16.79 6.80 -21.46
N SER A 20 -17.91 6.10 -21.41
CA SER A 20 -18.20 4.89 -22.19
C SER A 20 -17.29 3.70 -21.86
N LEU A 21 -16.58 3.76 -20.75
CA LEU A 21 -15.77 2.66 -20.23
C LEU A 21 -16.49 2.02 -19.03
N ASP A 22 -16.35 0.70 -18.89
CA ASP A 22 -16.95 -0.05 -17.80
C ASP A 22 -15.90 -0.33 -16.69
N LYS A 23 -16.36 -0.33 -15.44
CA LYS A 23 -15.54 -0.67 -14.28
C LYS A 23 -14.24 0.14 -14.23
N VAL A 24 -14.38 1.47 -14.26
CA VAL A 24 -13.23 2.37 -14.20
C VAL A 24 -12.80 2.56 -12.77
N VAL A 25 -11.59 2.13 -12.44
CA VAL A 25 -11.03 2.26 -11.09
C VAL A 25 -10.79 3.73 -10.78
N TYR A 26 -11.38 4.23 -9.69
CA TYR A 26 -11.14 5.60 -9.23
C TYR A 26 -10.38 5.64 -7.90
N SER A 27 -10.34 4.55 -7.15
CA SER A 27 -9.51 4.45 -5.95
C SER A 27 -9.18 3.00 -5.64
N ILE A 28 -8.07 2.80 -4.96
CA ILE A 28 -7.61 1.47 -4.54
C ILE A 28 -7.23 1.57 -3.07
N ASP A 29 -7.82 0.70 -2.25
CA ASP A 29 -7.42 0.52 -0.85
C ASP A 29 -6.26 -0.48 -0.84
N TRP A 30 -5.14 -0.07 -0.25
CA TRP A 30 -3.92 -0.88 -0.28
C TRP A 30 -3.33 -1.05 1.11
N CYS A 31 -2.49 -2.07 1.24
CA CYS A 31 -1.68 -2.33 2.41
C CYS A 31 -0.24 -2.57 1.97
N LEU A 32 0.70 -1.86 2.56
CA LEU A 32 2.12 -2.10 2.36
C LEU A 32 2.68 -2.76 3.61
N THR A 33 3.22 -3.95 3.45
CA THR A 33 3.83 -4.73 4.52
C THR A 33 5.33 -4.77 4.36
N GLY A 34 6.07 -4.51 5.42
CA GLY A 34 7.51 -4.72 5.47
C GLY A 34 7.85 -5.80 6.48
N THR A 35 8.85 -6.60 6.20
CA THR A 35 9.35 -7.63 7.10
C THR A 35 10.86 -7.70 7.04
N ASP A 36 11.49 -7.98 8.19
CA ASP A 36 12.93 -8.22 8.26
C ASP A 36 13.27 -9.69 8.06
N ASN A 37 12.25 -10.54 7.82
CA ASN A 37 12.40 -11.99 7.66
C ASN A 37 12.96 -12.70 8.89
N GLN A 38 12.87 -12.05 10.08
CA GLN A 38 13.31 -12.60 11.36
C GLN A 38 12.21 -12.54 12.41
N GLY A 39 10.96 -12.51 11.97
CA GLY A 39 9.80 -12.50 12.85
C GLY A 39 9.28 -11.11 13.18
N HIS A 40 9.84 -10.06 12.58
CA HIS A 40 9.36 -8.68 12.78
C HIS A 40 8.72 -8.16 11.49
N GLY A 41 7.60 -7.51 11.63
CA GLY A 41 6.88 -6.93 10.51
C GLY A 41 6.02 -5.77 10.93
N ALA A 42 5.66 -4.93 9.96
CA ALA A 42 4.77 -3.80 10.15
C ALA A 42 4.02 -3.51 8.87
N GLN A 43 2.87 -2.86 8.99
CA GLN A 43 2.00 -2.56 7.87
C GLN A 43 1.54 -1.12 7.91
N VAL A 44 1.35 -0.54 6.73
CA VAL A 44 0.70 0.75 6.53
C VAL A 44 -0.45 0.56 5.56
N TYR A 45 -1.61 1.10 5.91
CA TYR A 45 -2.81 1.05 5.07
C TYR A 45 -3.08 2.43 4.49
N GLY A 46 -3.64 2.45 3.29
CA GLY A 46 -4.03 3.71 2.68
C GLY A 46 -4.95 3.51 1.50
N THR A 47 -5.34 4.63 0.92
CA THR A 47 -6.18 4.67 -0.27
C THR A 47 -5.57 5.66 -1.25
N SER A 48 -5.43 5.24 -2.51
CA SER A 48 -4.97 6.10 -3.60
C SER A 48 -6.10 6.34 -4.58
N TYR A 49 -6.20 7.59 -5.07
CA TYR A 49 -7.25 8.01 -5.99
C TYR A 49 -6.64 8.28 -7.37
N PHE A 50 -7.42 7.98 -8.41
CA PHE A 50 -6.97 8.08 -9.78
C PHE A 50 -7.98 8.84 -10.64
N ASP A 51 -7.48 9.56 -11.64
CA ASP A 51 -8.32 10.24 -12.62
C ASP A 51 -8.88 9.22 -13.62
N THR A 52 -9.96 9.63 -14.31
CA THR A 52 -10.53 8.81 -15.38
C THR A 52 -9.49 8.64 -16.48
N PRO A 53 -9.19 7.39 -16.90
CA PRO A 53 -8.16 7.14 -17.91
C PRO A 53 -8.59 7.56 -19.30
N ASP A 54 -7.59 7.78 -20.17
CA ASP A 54 -7.82 7.94 -21.60
C ASP A 54 -8.36 6.61 -22.16
N PRO A 55 -9.47 6.62 -22.92
CA PRO A 55 -10.02 5.41 -23.52
C PRO A 55 -9.01 4.64 -24.38
N LEU A 56 -8.05 5.33 -24.98
CA LEU A 56 -7.03 4.68 -25.82
C LEU A 56 -6.00 3.89 -25.03
N THR A 57 -5.82 4.22 -23.74
CA THR A 57 -4.84 3.56 -22.87
C THR A 57 -5.50 2.76 -21.75
N PHE A 58 -6.82 2.67 -21.78
CA PHE A 58 -7.59 1.99 -20.73
C PHE A 58 -7.36 0.48 -20.77
N THR A 59 -7.06 -0.09 -19.62
CA THR A 59 -6.98 -1.55 -19.43
C THR A 59 -8.27 -2.01 -18.74
N PRO A 60 -9.04 -2.93 -19.34
CA PRO A 60 -10.25 -3.45 -18.71
C PRO A 60 -9.94 -4.06 -17.35
N PHE A 61 -10.87 -3.91 -16.39
CA PHE A 61 -10.68 -4.34 -15.01
C PHE A 61 -10.24 -5.81 -14.93
N GLU A 62 -10.84 -6.68 -15.73
CA GLU A 62 -10.55 -8.10 -15.71
C GLU A 62 -9.16 -8.45 -16.24
N GLN A 63 -8.48 -7.50 -16.88
CA GLN A 63 -7.14 -7.69 -17.44
C GLN A 63 -6.05 -7.04 -16.61
N LEU A 64 -6.40 -6.42 -15.48
CA LEU A 64 -5.42 -5.82 -14.58
C LEU A 64 -4.55 -6.89 -13.94
N THR A 65 -3.25 -6.57 -13.79
CA THR A 65 -2.30 -7.45 -13.14
C THR A 65 -1.73 -6.79 -11.89
N HIS A 66 -1.21 -7.59 -10.95
CA HIS A 66 -0.60 -7.06 -9.74
C HIS A 66 0.54 -6.08 -10.03
N PRO A 67 1.50 -6.39 -10.94
CA PRO A 67 2.57 -5.45 -11.26
C PRO A 67 2.08 -4.13 -11.85
N GLN A 68 1.04 -4.14 -12.66
CA GLN A 68 0.46 -2.94 -13.25
C GLN A 68 -0.16 -2.04 -12.17
N VAL A 69 -0.94 -2.63 -11.28
CA VAL A 69 -1.58 -1.90 -10.17
C VAL A 69 -0.54 -1.37 -9.20
N GLU A 70 0.49 -2.16 -8.89
CA GLU A 70 1.61 -1.71 -8.06
C GLU A 70 2.28 -0.48 -8.67
N GLY A 71 2.49 -0.47 -9.98
CA GLY A 71 3.03 0.68 -10.69
C GLY A 71 2.15 1.92 -10.54
N TRP A 72 0.84 1.76 -10.64
CA TRP A 72 -0.09 2.88 -10.46
C TRP A 72 -0.01 3.47 -9.04
N VAL A 73 -0.04 2.62 -8.03
CA VAL A 73 -0.04 3.04 -6.63
C VAL A 73 1.29 3.69 -6.27
N THR A 74 2.41 3.10 -6.67
CA THR A 74 3.74 3.66 -6.39
C THR A 74 3.93 5.00 -7.08
N ALA A 75 3.46 5.15 -8.32
CA ALA A 75 3.54 6.43 -9.04
C ALA A 75 2.65 7.49 -8.37
N ALA A 76 1.46 7.13 -7.92
CA ALA A 76 0.55 8.05 -7.24
C ALA A 76 1.11 8.53 -5.91
N LEU A 77 1.81 7.68 -5.16
CA LEU A 77 2.39 8.03 -3.89
C LEU A 77 3.65 8.90 -4.03
N GLY A 78 4.46 8.64 -5.08
CA GLY A 78 5.69 9.40 -5.28
C GLY A 78 6.59 9.36 -4.05
N ASN A 79 7.02 10.54 -3.58
CA ASN A 79 7.91 10.64 -2.42
C ASN A 79 7.26 10.23 -1.09
N ILE A 80 5.94 10.22 -1.01
CA ILE A 80 5.22 9.78 0.20
C ILE A 80 5.49 8.31 0.47
N LEU A 81 5.79 7.52 -0.56
CA LEU A 81 6.14 6.11 -0.38
C LEU A 81 7.36 5.95 0.53
N ASP A 82 8.36 6.81 0.39
CA ASP A 82 9.54 6.77 1.26
C ASP A 82 9.17 7.04 2.72
N ASP A 83 8.21 7.93 2.96
CA ASP A 83 7.72 8.21 4.31
C ASP A 83 7.04 6.98 4.91
N TYR A 84 6.22 6.28 4.14
CA TYR A 84 5.57 5.04 4.61
C TYR A 84 6.59 3.95 4.91
N LYS A 85 7.62 3.81 4.06
CA LYS A 85 8.70 2.86 4.32
C LYS A 85 9.47 3.20 5.60
N SER A 86 9.70 4.50 5.85
CA SER A 86 10.34 4.96 7.08
C SER A 86 9.50 4.63 8.31
N ILE A 87 8.18 4.78 8.24
CA ILE A 87 7.27 4.41 9.31
C ILE A 87 7.39 2.91 9.62
N ILE A 88 7.38 2.08 8.57
CA ILE A 88 7.52 0.63 8.71
C ILE A 88 8.86 0.28 9.36
N GLN A 89 9.96 0.89 8.90
CA GLN A 89 11.28 0.66 9.48
C GLN A 89 11.32 1.02 10.96
N THR A 90 10.73 2.15 11.33
CA THR A 90 10.69 2.59 12.73
C THR A 90 9.89 1.62 13.58
N GLN A 91 8.76 1.14 13.10
CA GLN A 91 7.95 0.18 13.83
C GLN A 91 8.68 -1.15 14.03
N ILE A 92 9.39 -1.63 13.01
CA ILE A 92 10.18 -2.85 13.11
C ILE A 92 11.34 -2.66 14.06
N GLN A 93 12.05 -1.53 13.98
CA GLN A 93 13.16 -1.23 14.89
C GLN A 93 12.69 -1.20 16.35
N ASN A 94 11.50 -0.66 16.61
CA ASN A 94 10.91 -0.65 17.95
C ASN A 94 10.53 -2.05 18.44
N GLN A 95 10.28 -3.00 17.54
CA GLN A 95 10.07 -4.41 17.92
C GLN A 95 11.39 -5.07 18.32
N ILE A 96 12.48 -4.73 17.65
CA ILE A 96 13.80 -5.29 17.90
C ILE A 96 14.39 -4.68 19.19
N GLU A 97 14.33 -3.34 19.29
CA GLU A 97 14.84 -2.58 20.42
C GLU A 97 13.76 -1.61 20.91
N PRO A 98 12.80 -2.06 21.74
CA PRO A 98 11.73 -1.20 22.19
C PRO A 98 12.27 -0.01 22.99
N THR A 99 11.81 1.20 22.66
CA THR A 99 12.15 2.43 23.37
C THR A 99 11.20 2.71 24.51
N THR A 100 10.05 2.01 24.54
CA THR A 100 9.06 2.16 25.60
C THR A 100 8.62 0.77 26.06
N SER A 101 8.14 0.71 27.28
CA SER A 101 7.60 -0.52 27.84
C SER A 101 6.39 -0.19 28.72
N SER A 102 5.45 -1.14 28.78
CA SER A 102 4.35 -1.06 29.73
C SER A 102 4.62 -2.07 30.84
N LEU A 103 4.73 -1.59 32.04
CA LEU A 103 5.06 -2.42 33.20
C LEU A 103 3.88 -2.47 34.16
N GLY A 104 3.72 -3.62 34.80
CA GLY A 104 2.77 -3.75 35.90
C GLY A 104 3.25 -3.06 37.16
N GLN A 105 2.44 -3.17 38.24
CA GLN A 105 2.82 -2.63 39.55
C GLN A 105 4.10 -3.31 40.03
N PRO A 106 5.06 -2.55 40.59
CA PRO A 106 6.31 -3.15 41.07
C PRO A 106 6.17 -3.86 42.43
N TRP A 107 4.96 -3.91 42.99
CA TRP A 107 4.69 -4.57 44.28
C TRP A 107 3.51 -5.52 44.17
#